data_2430814f6072af66e6b68c6874b139b4
#
_entry.id   2430814f6072af66e6b68c6874b139b4
#
_cell.length_a   1.000
_cell.length_b   1.000
_cell.length_c   1.000
_cell.angle_alpha   90.00
_cell.angle_beta   90.00
_cell.angle_gamma   90.00
#
_symmetry.space_group_name_H-M   'P 1'
#
loop_
_entity.id
_entity.type
_entity.pdbx_description
1 polymer ?
#
loop_
_entity_poly.entity_id
_entity_poly.type
_entity_poly.pdbx_seq_one_letter_code
_entity_poly.pdbx_strand_id
1 'polypeptide(L)'
;MLKTAPAAPPRVLIVDDEPANIQVLAEALPGFELNFATSAPRALELALEQAPDLILLDVLMPGMDGFDCLRWLKAEPRTQHIPVIFVTAMTELEDEERGFALGAVDYILKPISPAIVRARVRTHIELKRQRDLLEEHAALDGLTGIANRRRFDQELSRSWHAAQRNGVPLTLMLIDVDQFKRYNDYYGHSPGDECLRRVAGALHATFSRGEDLAARYGGEEFALLLAGGNGALQVQRALDAVHALQIPHARSDSSLFVSVSIGAVTTIATPGASADAALTLADGLLYAAKHGGRDRGEVHDLILGERASVLRSGAGEIPS
;
A
#
# COMPACT_ATOMS: atom_id res chain seq x y z
N MET A 1 -20.33 -23.98 -6.42
CA MET A 1 -19.95 -23.76 -5.02
C MET A 1 -18.43 -23.93 -4.91
N LEU A 2 -17.69 -22.85 -5.01
CA LEU A 2 -16.23 -22.82 -4.76
C LEU A 2 -16.03 -22.96 -3.26
N LYS A 3 -15.41 -24.06 -2.81
CA LYS A 3 -14.92 -24.21 -1.45
C LYS A 3 -13.77 -23.22 -1.28
N THR A 4 -14.03 -22.09 -0.64
CA THR A 4 -12.98 -21.22 -0.11
C THR A 4 -12.11 -22.06 0.84
N ALA A 5 -10.80 -22.09 0.61
CA ALA A 5 -9.86 -22.66 1.55
C ALA A 5 -10.07 -22.02 2.93
N PRO A 6 -9.97 -22.77 4.04
CA PRO A 6 -10.11 -22.19 5.37
C PRO A 6 -9.05 -21.09 5.54
N ALA A 7 -9.51 -19.88 5.87
CA ALA A 7 -8.61 -18.77 6.18
C ALA A 7 -7.68 -19.18 7.33
N ALA A 8 -6.41 -18.76 7.26
CA ALA A 8 -5.44 -19.01 8.34
C ALA A 8 -6.00 -18.49 9.68
N PRO A 9 -5.69 -19.18 10.81
CA PRO A 9 -6.16 -18.75 12.12
C PRO A 9 -5.65 -17.33 12.42
N PRO A 10 -6.47 -16.46 13.04
CA PRO A 10 -6.03 -15.12 13.41
C PRO A 10 -4.89 -15.17 14.43
N ARG A 11 -3.94 -14.24 14.31
CA ARG A 11 -2.80 -14.10 15.19
C ARG A 11 -3.09 -13.14 16.32
N VAL A 12 -2.85 -13.58 17.55
CA VAL A 12 -2.99 -12.74 18.76
C VAL A 12 -1.64 -12.69 19.49
N LEU A 13 -1.15 -11.47 19.71
CA LEU A 13 0.03 -11.24 20.56
C LEU A 13 -0.44 -10.96 21.98
N ILE A 14 0.03 -11.75 22.94
CA ILE A 14 -0.23 -11.60 24.37
C ILE A 14 1.03 -11.03 25.04
N VAL A 15 0.86 -9.91 25.75
CA VAL A 15 1.94 -9.17 26.40
C VAL A 15 1.62 -9.00 27.87
N ASP A 16 2.37 -9.68 28.74
CA ASP A 16 2.22 -9.61 30.20
C ASP A 16 3.56 -10.07 30.82
N ASP A 17 4.07 -9.37 31.82
CA ASP A 17 5.35 -9.72 32.46
C ASP A 17 5.25 -10.97 33.34
N GLU A 18 4.02 -11.36 33.72
CA GLU A 18 3.75 -12.57 34.49
C GLU A 18 3.38 -13.77 33.58
N PRO A 19 4.22 -14.83 33.48
CA PRO A 19 3.91 -15.99 32.64
C PRO A 19 2.60 -16.71 32.99
N ALA A 20 2.16 -16.62 34.26
CA ALA A 20 0.88 -17.18 34.69
C ALA A 20 -0.31 -16.52 34.01
N ASN A 21 -0.29 -15.21 33.85
CA ASN A 21 -1.32 -14.46 33.12
C ASN A 21 -1.35 -14.83 31.64
N ILE A 22 -0.16 -14.94 31.01
CA ILE A 22 -0.03 -15.39 29.61
C ILE A 22 -0.68 -16.78 29.45
N GLN A 23 -0.43 -17.70 30.35
CA GLN A 23 -1.02 -19.05 30.28
C GLN A 23 -2.54 -19.02 30.37
N VAL A 24 -3.11 -18.26 31.28
CA VAL A 24 -4.58 -18.11 31.44
C VAL A 24 -5.22 -17.51 30.18
N LEU A 25 -4.58 -16.49 29.60
CA LEU A 25 -5.04 -15.87 28.35
C LEU A 25 -4.92 -16.84 27.16
N ALA A 26 -3.84 -17.61 27.10
CA ALA A 26 -3.63 -18.61 26.04
C ALA A 26 -4.69 -19.73 26.09
N GLU A 27 -4.98 -20.25 27.27
CA GLU A 27 -6.04 -21.26 27.48
C GLU A 27 -7.45 -20.71 27.15
N ALA A 28 -7.64 -19.40 27.29
CA ALA A 28 -8.89 -18.74 26.94
C ALA A 28 -9.10 -18.62 25.41
N LEU A 29 -8.09 -18.78 24.57
CA LEU A 29 -8.10 -18.47 23.13
C LEU A 29 -7.81 -19.70 22.23
N PRO A 30 -8.58 -20.81 22.34
CA PRO A 30 -8.40 -21.95 21.45
C PRO A 30 -8.79 -21.57 20.00
N GLY A 31 -7.95 -21.99 19.04
CA GLY A 31 -8.18 -21.74 17.61
C GLY A 31 -7.57 -20.43 17.09
N PHE A 32 -6.77 -19.75 17.91
CA PHE A 32 -5.93 -18.63 17.49
C PHE A 32 -4.46 -19.05 17.39
N GLU A 33 -3.70 -18.41 16.51
CA GLU A 33 -2.25 -18.47 16.50
C GLU A 33 -1.73 -17.47 17.54
N LEU A 34 -1.02 -17.97 18.57
CA LEU A 34 -0.64 -17.15 19.71
C LEU A 34 0.86 -16.88 19.73
N ASN A 35 1.21 -15.62 19.97
CA ASN A 35 2.56 -15.16 20.21
C ASN A 35 2.63 -14.49 21.58
N PHE A 36 3.79 -14.53 22.22
CA PHE A 36 3.97 -14.10 23.61
C PHE A 36 5.15 -13.15 23.76
N ALA A 37 4.97 -12.11 24.56
CA ALA A 37 6.03 -11.23 25.02
C ALA A 37 5.90 -10.97 26.52
N THR A 38 7.02 -10.96 27.24
CA THR A 38 7.07 -10.65 28.66
C THR A 38 7.59 -9.23 28.95
N SER A 39 7.70 -8.40 27.94
CA SER A 39 8.10 -7.00 28.05
C SER A 39 7.64 -6.19 26.85
N ALA A 40 7.44 -4.88 27.03
CA ALA A 40 7.05 -3.99 25.97
C ALA A 40 8.06 -3.93 24.80
N PRO A 41 9.39 -3.84 24.98
CA PRO A 41 10.33 -3.89 23.85
C PRO A 41 10.18 -5.14 23.00
N ARG A 42 10.01 -6.32 23.59
CA ARG A 42 9.80 -7.57 22.84
C ARG A 42 8.45 -7.59 22.13
N ALA A 43 7.43 -7.01 22.73
CA ALA A 43 6.11 -6.86 22.08
C ALA A 43 6.19 -5.99 20.81
N LEU A 44 6.94 -4.89 20.85
CA LEU A 44 7.13 -3.99 19.71
C LEU A 44 7.86 -4.69 18.55
N GLU A 45 8.92 -5.47 18.85
CA GLU A 45 9.62 -6.27 17.84
C GLU A 45 8.66 -7.28 17.18
N LEU A 46 7.94 -8.07 17.98
CA LEU A 46 7.01 -9.07 17.47
C LEU A 46 5.84 -8.46 16.69
N ALA A 47 5.34 -7.29 17.10
CA ALA A 47 4.29 -6.59 16.37
C ALA A 47 4.76 -6.19 14.96
N LEU A 48 6.03 -5.77 14.82
CA LEU A 48 6.63 -5.43 13.53
C LEU A 48 6.96 -6.64 12.65
N GLU A 49 7.44 -7.73 13.26
CA GLU A 49 7.87 -8.93 12.56
C GLU A 49 6.70 -9.78 12.07
N GLN A 50 5.66 -9.90 12.90
CA GLN A 50 4.60 -10.90 12.71
C GLN A 50 3.24 -10.30 12.35
N ALA A 51 3.07 -8.97 12.47
CA ALA A 51 1.85 -8.25 12.16
C ALA A 51 0.58 -8.93 12.73
N PRO A 52 0.41 -9.01 14.08
CA PRO A 52 -0.71 -9.72 14.70
C PRO A 52 -2.06 -9.04 14.35
N ASP A 53 -3.13 -9.82 14.38
CA ASP A 53 -4.49 -9.32 14.17
C ASP A 53 -5.04 -8.57 15.38
N LEU A 54 -4.49 -8.84 16.57
CA LEU A 54 -4.88 -8.19 17.83
C LEU A 54 -3.76 -8.34 18.86
N ILE A 55 -3.61 -7.35 19.74
CA ILE A 55 -2.68 -7.38 20.88
C ILE A 55 -3.48 -7.33 22.17
N LEU A 56 -3.25 -8.28 23.07
CA LEU A 56 -3.63 -8.21 24.49
C LEU A 56 -2.42 -7.69 25.26
N LEU A 57 -2.57 -6.55 25.96
CA LEU A 57 -1.45 -5.83 26.55
C LEU A 57 -1.71 -5.53 28.02
N ASP A 58 -0.85 -6.02 28.92
CA ASP A 58 -0.88 -5.57 30.32
C ASP A 58 -0.41 -4.11 30.42
N VAL A 59 -1.05 -3.38 31.31
CA VAL A 59 -0.69 -1.99 31.61
C VAL A 59 0.52 -1.94 32.53
N LEU A 60 0.53 -2.79 33.56
CA LEU A 60 1.54 -2.76 34.62
C LEU A 60 2.69 -3.69 34.29
N MET A 61 3.71 -3.17 33.60
CA MET A 61 4.94 -3.91 33.27
C MET A 61 6.19 -3.14 33.73
N PRO A 62 7.25 -3.84 34.14
CA PRO A 62 8.51 -3.21 34.53
C PRO A 62 9.18 -2.46 33.37
N GLY A 63 9.68 -1.29 33.65
CA GLY A 63 10.40 -0.44 32.67
C GLY A 63 9.47 0.37 31.80
N MET A 64 9.14 -0.10 30.61
CA MET A 64 8.15 0.54 29.72
C MET A 64 6.76 -0.03 30.05
N ASP A 65 5.85 0.85 30.48
CA ASP A 65 4.47 0.44 30.78
C ASP A 65 3.62 0.20 29.52
N GLY A 66 2.41 -0.34 29.72
CA GLY A 66 1.50 -0.63 28.61
C GLY A 66 1.00 0.62 27.88
N PHE A 67 0.89 1.77 28.57
CA PHE A 67 0.49 3.02 27.90
C PHE A 67 1.58 3.55 26.98
N ASP A 68 2.85 3.47 27.39
CA ASP A 68 3.98 3.86 26.55
C ASP A 68 4.14 2.90 25.36
N CYS A 69 3.95 1.60 25.59
CA CYS A 69 3.92 0.60 24.53
C CYS A 69 2.81 0.90 23.49
N LEU A 70 1.59 1.19 23.95
CA LEU A 70 0.46 1.55 23.09
C LEU A 70 0.76 2.83 22.28
N ARG A 71 1.31 3.86 22.93
CA ARG A 71 1.66 5.12 22.24
C ARG A 71 2.63 4.87 21.09
N TRP A 72 3.64 4.04 21.31
CA TRP A 72 4.58 3.66 20.28
C TRP A 72 3.91 2.87 19.14
N LEU A 73 3.09 1.86 19.46
CA LEU A 73 2.34 1.09 18.47
C LEU A 73 1.45 1.96 17.59
N LYS A 74 0.84 3.02 18.17
CA LYS A 74 -0.05 3.93 17.44
C LYS A 74 0.69 5.00 16.65
N ALA A 75 1.94 5.31 16.99
CA ALA A 75 2.80 6.22 16.23
C ALA A 75 3.48 5.53 15.02
N GLU A 76 3.67 4.21 15.04
CA GLU A 76 4.31 3.46 13.96
C GLU A 76 3.30 3.08 12.87
N PRO A 77 3.46 3.53 11.60
CA PRO A 77 2.52 3.27 10.51
C PRO A 77 2.19 1.78 10.26
N ARG A 78 3.15 0.88 10.54
CA ARG A 78 2.98 -0.57 10.34
C ARG A 78 2.15 -1.25 11.42
N THR A 79 2.00 -0.64 12.60
CA THR A 79 1.30 -1.23 13.75
C THR A 79 0.11 -0.41 14.23
N GLN A 80 -0.02 0.86 13.82
CA GLN A 80 -1.09 1.76 14.28
C GLN A 80 -2.51 1.21 14.08
N HIS A 81 -2.71 0.39 13.04
CA HIS A 81 -4.00 -0.20 12.69
C HIS A 81 -4.35 -1.44 13.51
N ILE A 82 -3.39 -2.01 14.26
CA ILE A 82 -3.60 -3.22 15.09
C ILE A 82 -4.45 -2.84 16.31
N PRO A 83 -5.61 -3.50 16.55
CA PRO A 83 -6.39 -3.29 17.75
C PRO A 83 -5.63 -3.77 18.98
N VAL A 84 -5.63 -2.94 20.04
CA VAL A 84 -5.00 -3.25 21.32
C VAL A 84 -6.07 -3.25 22.39
N ILE A 85 -6.19 -4.37 23.12
CA ILE A 85 -7.06 -4.51 24.29
C ILE A 85 -6.15 -4.56 25.51
N PHE A 86 -6.38 -3.67 26.48
CA PHE A 86 -5.68 -3.75 27.74
C PHE A 86 -6.20 -4.88 28.62
N VAL A 87 -5.30 -5.60 29.31
CA VAL A 87 -5.63 -6.60 30.33
C VAL A 87 -5.00 -6.15 31.64
N THR A 88 -5.77 -5.58 32.56
CA THR A 88 -5.21 -4.85 33.70
C THR A 88 -5.97 -5.09 35.00
N ALA A 89 -5.28 -4.93 36.12
CA ALA A 89 -5.88 -4.85 37.44
C ALA A 89 -6.33 -3.43 37.83
N MET A 90 -6.02 -2.41 37.00
CA MET A 90 -6.40 -1.02 37.24
C MET A 90 -7.91 -0.86 37.02
N THR A 91 -8.56 -0.24 38.00
CA THR A 91 -10.01 -0.01 38.02
C THR A 91 -10.38 1.46 38.09
N GLU A 92 -9.39 2.36 38.04
CA GLU A 92 -9.66 3.79 38.09
C GLU A 92 -10.16 4.29 36.72
N LEU A 93 -11.18 5.10 36.75
CA LEU A 93 -11.83 5.64 35.55
C LEU A 93 -10.86 6.46 34.70
N GLU A 94 -9.97 7.19 35.35
CA GLU A 94 -8.95 8.02 34.71
C GLU A 94 -7.98 7.21 33.85
N ASP A 95 -7.64 5.98 34.24
CA ASP A 95 -6.76 5.09 33.48
C ASP A 95 -7.47 4.50 32.26
N GLU A 96 -8.75 4.18 32.36
CA GLU A 96 -9.55 3.75 31.21
C GLU A 96 -9.69 4.88 30.19
N GLU A 97 -10.04 6.10 30.63
CA GLU A 97 -10.14 7.27 29.75
C GLU A 97 -8.79 7.57 29.04
N ARG A 98 -7.68 7.49 29.77
CA ARG A 98 -6.33 7.67 29.24
C ARG A 98 -6.02 6.66 28.14
N GLY A 99 -6.33 5.39 28.35
CA GLY A 99 -6.03 4.35 27.38
C GLY A 99 -6.89 4.46 26.12
N PHE A 100 -8.18 4.79 26.23
CA PHE A 100 -9.01 5.07 25.06
C PHE A 100 -8.52 6.30 24.30
N ALA A 101 -8.10 7.35 24.99
CA ALA A 101 -7.52 8.54 24.37
C ALA A 101 -6.21 8.22 23.61
N LEU A 102 -5.44 7.23 24.06
CA LEU A 102 -4.24 6.73 23.38
C LEU A 102 -4.52 5.75 22.23
N GLY A 103 -5.78 5.31 22.07
CA GLY A 103 -6.20 4.46 20.97
C GLY A 103 -6.33 2.97 21.31
N ALA A 104 -6.46 2.58 22.58
CA ALA A 104 -6.94 1.26 22.93
C ALA A 104 -8.39 1.08 22.46
N VAL A 105 -8.75 -0.15 22.06
CA VAL A 105 -10.09 -0.44 21.55
C VAL A 105 -11.00 -1.02 22.65
N ASP A 106 -10.43 -1.56 23.72
CA ASP A 106 -11.17 -2.19 24.82
C ASP A 106 -10.29 -2.46 26.05
N TYR A 107 -10.91 -2.91 27.16
CA TYR A 107 -10.29 -3.30 28.41
C TYR A 107 -10.82 -4.64 28.91
N ILE A 108 -9.98 -5.44 29.54
CA ILE A 108 -10.30 -6.65 30.26
C ILE A 108 -9.75 -6.52 31.67
N LEU A 109 -10.63 -6.52 32.66
CA LEU A 109 -10.21 -6.45 34.07
C LEU A 109 -9.74 -7.81 34.57
N LYS A 110 -8.65 -7.83 35.34
CA LYS A 110 -8.23 -8.96 36.16
C LYS A 110 -9.11 -9.03 37.42
N PRO A 111 -9.61 -10.22 37.87
CA PRO A 111 -9.24 -11.56 37.41
C PRO A 111 -9.84 -11.93 36.06
N ILE A 112 -9.02 -12.58 35.24
CA ILE A 112 -9.33 -12.90 33.83
C ILE A 112 -10.47 -13.91 33.75
N SER A 113 -11.55 -13.53 33.06
CA SER A 113 -12.65 -14.44 32.69
C SER A 113 -12.44 -14.96 31.26
N PRO A 114 -12.19 -16.27 31.06
CA PRO A 114 -11.98 -16.84 29.73
C PRO A 114 -13.11 -16.56 28.72
N ALA A 115 -14.37 -16.49 29.20
CA ALA A 115 -15.51 -16.20 28.36
C ALA A 115 -15.52 -14.75 27.84
N ILE A 116 -15.15 -13.80 28.72
CA ILE A 116 -15.07 -12.37 28.36
C ILE A 116 -13.92 -12.15 27.39
N VAL A 117 -12.73 -12.73 27.65
CA VAL A 117 -11.56 -12.65 26.74
C VAL A 117 -11.93 -13.12 25.34
N ARG A 118 -12.52 -14.33 25.23
CA ARG A 118 -12.95 -14.87 23.93
C ARG A 118 -13.93 -13.96 23.20
N ALA A 119 -14.93 -13.45 23.91
CA ALA A 119 -15.96 -12.60 23.33
C ALA A 119 -15.34 -11.29 22.77
N ARG A 120 -14.54 -10.58 23.57
CA ARG A 120 -13.91 -9.31 23.18
C ARG A 120 -12.89 -9.51 22.04
N VAL A 121 -12.00 -10.48 22.14
CA VAL A 121 -11.02 -10.80 21.09
C VAL A 121 -11.72 -11.12 19.76
N ARG A 122 -12.75 -11.97 19.77
CA ARG A 122 -13.51 -12.28 18.56
C ARG A 122 -14.19 -11.05 17.96
N THR A 123 -14.83 -10.22 18.79
CA THR A 123 -15.48 -9.00 18.33
C THR A 123 -14.50 -8.05 17.65
N HIS A 124 -13.35 -7.78 18.26
CA HIS A 124 -12.40 -6.82 17.71
C HIS A 124 -11.64 -7.36 16.50
N ILE A 125 -11.38 -8.67 16.41
CA ILE A 125 -10.83 -9.30 15.20
C ILE A 125 -11.86 -9.23 14.07
N GLU A 126 -13.14 -9.48 14.33
CA GLU A 126 -14.17 -9.38 13.29
C GLU A 126 -14.36 -7.93 12.81
N LEU A 127 -14.37 -6.94 13.71
CA LEU A 127 -14.40 -5.52 13.35
C LEU A 127 -13.18 -5.12 12.50
N LYS A 128 -11.97 -5.60 12.87
CA LYS A 128 -10.77 -5.40 12.05
C LYS A 128 -10.95 -5.99 10.66
N ARG A 129 -11.41 -7.24 10.56
CA ARG A 129 -11.64 -7.90 9.25
C ARG A 129 -12.64 -7.15 8.39
N GLN A 130 -13.76 -6.71 8.99
CA GLN A 130 -14.76 -5.93 8.25
C GLN A 130 -14.20 -4.59 7.77
N ARG A 131 -13.43 -3.91 8.60
CA ARG A 131 -12.72 -2.69 8.20
C ARG A 131 -11.73 -2.96 7.07
N ASP A 132 -10.90 -4.00 7.19
CA ASP A 132 -9.88 -4.35 6.19
C ASP A 132 -10.55 -4.72 4.85
N LEU A 133 -11.69 -5.43 4.85
CA LEU A 133 -12.51 -5.71 3.67
C LEU A 133 -13.09 -4.44 3.04
N LEU A 134 -13.63 -3.52 3.85
CA LEU A 134 -14.13 -2.23 3.36
C LEU A 134 -12.99 -1.39 2.76
N GLU A 135 -11.81 -1.43 3.36
CA GLU A 135 -10.62 -0.78 2.84
C GLU A 135 -10.15 -1.41 1.53
N GLU A 136 -10.20 -2.75 1.42
CA GLU A 136 -9.89 -3.49 0.19
C GLU A 136 -10.90 -3.16 -0.92
N HIS A 137 -12.20 -3.15 -0.63
CA HIS A 137 -13.23 -2.71 -1.58
C HIS A 137 -13.08 -1.23 -1.98
N ALA A 138 -12.63 -0.36 -1.07
CA ALA A 138 -12.34 1.04 -1.34
C ALA A 138 -10.94 1.27 -1.97
N ALA A 139 -10.15 0.21 -2.22
CA ALA A 139 -8.80 0.29 -2.76
C ALA A 139 -8.74 0.26 -4.30
N LEU A 140 -9.84 -0.07 -4.94
CA LEU A 140 -9.95 -0.13 -6.40
C LEU A 140 -10.61 1.14 -6.96
N ASP A 141 -10.21 1.51 -8.17
CA ASP A 141 -10.88 2.54 -8.95
C ASP A 141 -12.16 1.98 -9.58
N GLY A 142 -13.28 2.64 -9.35
CA GLY A 142 -14.61 2.17 -9.77
C GLY A 142 -14.82 2.08 -11.28
N LEU A 143 -14.01 2.79 -12.09
CA LEU A 143 -14.07 2.73 -13.55
C LEU A 143 -13.20 1.61 -14.11
N THR A 144 -11.95 1.54 -13.66
CA THR A 144 -10.91 0.72 -14.30
C THR A 144 -10.66 -0.61 -13.60
N GLY A 145 -11.10 -0.76 -12.34
CA GLY A 145 -10.92 -1.98 -11.54
C GLY A 145 -9.48 -2.25 -11.07
N ILE A 146 -8.50 -1.40 -11.42
CA ILE A 146 -7.15 -1.45 -10.86
C ILE A 146 -7.09 -0.65 -9.55
N ALA A 147 -5.94 -0.64 -8.86
CA ALA A 147 -5.78 0.15 -7.65
C ALA A 147 -6.12 1.63 -7.87
N ASN A 148 -6.70 2.27 -6.87
CA ASN A 148 -6.90 3.72 -6.88
C ASN A 148 -5.70 4.46 -6.26
N ARG A 149 -5.72 5.79 -6.30
CA ARG A 149 -4.68 6.66 -5.75
C ARG A 149 -4.39 6.36 -4.28
N ARG A 150 -5.43 6.15 -3.45
CA ARG A 150 -5.24 5.87 -2.02
C ARG A 150 -4.45 4.58 -1.80
N ARG A 151 -4.76 3.52 -2.54
CA ARG A 151 -4.01 2.26 -2.49
C ARG A 151 -2.58 2.45 -2.95
N PHE A 152 -2.37 3.22 -4.01
CA PHE A 152 -1.04 3.56 -4.50
C PHE A 152 -0.20 4.26 -3.43
N ASP A 153 -0.73 5.30 -2.77
CA ASP A 153 -0.03 6.06 -1.73
C ASP A 153 0.35 5.17 -0.53
N GLN A 154 -0.54 4.26 -0.13
CA GLN A 154 -0.27 3.27 0.93
C GLN A 154 0.86 2.31 0.55
N GLU A 155 0.81 1.77 -0.67
CA GLU A 155 1.80 0.82 -1.14
C GLU A 155 3.15 1.47 -1.42
N LEU A 156 3.17 2.71 -1.91
CA LEU A 156 4.38 3.51 -2.06
C LEU A 156 5.10 3.67 -0.73
N SER A 157 4.38 4.03 0.33
CA SER A 157 4.95 4.15 1.68
C SER A 157 5.54 2.83 2.17
N ARG A 158 4.83 1.71 2.00
CA ARG A 158 5.30 0.37 2.41
C ARG A 158 6.55 -0.05 1.64
N SER A 159 6.50 0.04 0.32
CA SER A 159 7.58 -0.37 -0.58
C SER A 159 8.82 0.51 -0.40
N TRP A 160 8.63 1.82 -0.13
CA TRP A 160 9.72 2.73 0.19
C TRP A 160 10.48 2.29 1.44
N HIS A 161 9.76 2.02 2.54
CA HIS A 161 10.38 1.53 3.77
C HIS A 161 11.03 0.14 3.61
N ALA A 162 10.42 -0.75 2.83
CA ALA A 162 11.00 -2.06 2.54
C ALA A 162 12.29 -1.93 1.71
N ALA A 163 12.28 -1.11 0.67
CA ALA A 163 13.45 -0.81 -0.17
C ALA A 163 14.59 -0.20 0.67
N GLN A 164 14.25 0.71 1.60
CA GLN A 164 15.23 1.34 2.50
C GLN A 164 15.92 0.32 3.43
N ARG A 165 15.17 -0.66 3.96
CA ARG A 165 15.76 -1.69 4.83
C ARG A 165 16.60 -2.70 4.07
N ASN A 166 16.15 -3.07 2.86
CA ASN A 166 16.73 -4.18 2.10
C ASN A 166 17.77 -3.72 1.06
N GLY A 167 17.91 -2.41 0.84
CA GLY A 167 18.81 -1.85 -0.17
C GLY A 167 18.42 -2.25 -1.60
N VAL A 168 17.13 -2.54 -1.87
CA VAL A 168 16.66 -2.94 -3.19
C VAL A 168 16.18 -1.74 -4.01
N PRO A 169 16.40 -1.76 -5.34
CA PRO A 169 15.88 -0.72 -6.21
C PRO A 169 14.35 -0.70 -6.26
N LEU A 170 13.80 0.50 -6.44
CA LEU A 170 12.39 0.76 -6.67
C LEU A 170 12.24 1.67 -7.88
N THR A 171 11.30 1.38 -8.77
CA THR A 171 10.96 2.24 -9.91
C THR A 171 9.55 2.77 -9.75
N LEU A 172 9.42 4.09 -9.75
CA LEU A 172 8.18 4.84 -9.69
C LEU A 172 7.91 5.48 -11.04
N MET A 173 6.67 5.35 -11.56
CA MET A 173 6.26 6.00 -12.81
C MET A 173 4.95 6.73 -12.62
N LEU A 174 4.85 7.93 -13.20
CA LEU A 174 3.60 8.64 -13.46
C LEU A 174 3.36 8.63 -14.96
N ILE A 175 2.12 8.34 -15.34
CA ILE A 175 1.69 8.12 -16.72
C ILE A 175 0.44 8.96 -16.98
N ASP A 176 0.36 9.61 -18.13
CA ASP A 176 -0.80 10.40 -18.53
C ASP A 176 -1.18 10.05 -19.97
N VAL A 177 -2.47 9.87 -20.22
CA VAL A 177 -2.98 9.57 -21.57
C VAL A 177 -2.96 10.84 -22.41
N ASP A 178 -2.16 10.84 -23.47
CA ASP A 178 -1.93 12.00 -24.30
C ASP A 178 -3.21 12.52 -24.94
N GLN A 179 -3.44 13.84 -24.76
CA GLN A 179 -4.55 14.57 -25.38
C GLN A 179 -5.94 13.96 -25.12
N PHE A 180 -6.14 13.32 -23.95
CA PHE A 180 -7.36 12.60 -23.59
C PHE A 180 -8.61 13.49 -23.62
N LYS A 181 -8.49 14.77 -23.27
CA LYS A 181 -9.58 15.72 -23.41
C LYS A 181 -10.06 15.81 -24.86
N ARG A 182 -9.14 15.91 -25.85
CA ARG A 182 -9.49 15.93 -27.27
C ARG A 182 -10.13 14.63 -27.77
N TYR A 183 -9.72 13.50 -27.14
CA TYR A 183 -10.36 12.21 -27.37
C TYR A 183 -11.82 12.24 -26.94
N ASN A 184 -12.09 12.69 -25.71
CA ASN A 184 -13.45 12.81 -25.18
C ASN A 184 -14.31 13.79 -25.95
N ASP A 185 -13.74 14.94 -26.35
CA ASP A 185 -14.44 15.95 -27.14
C ASP A 185 -14.86 15.43 -28.53
N TYR A 186 -14.13 14.48 -29.10
CA TYR A 186 -14.42 13.90 -30.42
C TYR A 186 -15.27 12.62 -30.37
N TYR A 187 -14.95 11.70 -29.47
CA TYR A 187 -15.62 10.40 -29.39
C TYR A 187 -16.73 10.33 -28.34
N GLY A 188 -16.74 11.25 -27.36
CA GLY A 188 -17.66 11.26 -26.23
C GLY A 188 -17.05 10.57 -24.97
N HIS A 189 -17.69 10.78 -23.83
CA HIS A 189 -17.20 10.27 -22.54
C HIS A 189 -17.28 8.75 -22.41
N SER A 190 -18.31 8.09 -22.96
CA SER A 190 -18.44 6.64 -22.85
C SER A 190 -17.31 5.88 -23.58
N PRO A 191 -16.91 6.23 -24.83
CA PRO A 191 -15.69 5.70 -25.44
C PRO A 191 -14.41 6.09 -24.68
N GLY A 192 -14.36 7.27 -24.04
CA GLY A 192 -13.24 7.65 -23.19
C GLY A 192 -13.10 6.75 -21.96
N ASP A 193 -14.20 6.44 -21.31
CA ASP A 193 -14.22 5.49 -20.19
C ASP A 193 -13.73 4.09 -20.60
N GLU A 194 -14.14 3.62 -21.79
CA GLU A 194 -13.68 2.34 -22.33
C GLU A 194 -12.18 2.38 -22.69
N CYS A 195 -11.71 3.50 -23.24
CA CYS A 195 -10.28 3.73 -23.47
C CYS A 195 -9.48 3.61 -22.18
N LEU A 196 -9.91 4.28 -21.11
CA LEU A 196 -9.24 4.20 -19.80
C LEU A 196 -9.26 2.79 -19.22
N ARG A 197 -10.36 2.01 -19.35
CA ARG A 197 -10.41 0.60 -18.92
C ARG A 197 -9.38 -0.25 -19.68
N ARG A 198 -9.27 -0.05 -20.99
CA ARG A 198 -8.31 -0.81 -21.82
C ARG A 198 -6.87 -0.44 -21.49
N VAL A 199 -6.55 0.84 -21.31
CA VAL A 199 -5.22 1.31 -20.89
C VAL A 199 -4.86 0.72 -19.52
N ALA A 200 -5.77 0.82 -18.54
CA ALA A 200 -5.60 0.24 -17.21
C ALA A 200 -5.32 -1.27 -17.27
N GLY A 201 -6.11 -2.01 -18.06
CA GLY A 201 -5.96 -3.44 -18.25
C GLY A 201 -4.61 -3.82 -18.86
N ALA A 202 -4.13 -3.06 -19.86
CA ALA A 202 -2.84 -3.29 -20.49
C ALA A 202 -1.67 -3.03 -19.52
N LEU A 203 -1.72 -1.95 -18.77
CA LEU A 203 -0.72 -1.63 -17.74
C LEU A 203 -0.71 -2.70 -16.65
N HIS A 204 -1.87 -3.05 -16.13
CA HIS A 204 -1.99 -4.09 -15.09
C HIS A 204 -1.48 -5.46 -15.56
N ALA A 205 -1.84 -5.90 -16.76
CA ALA A 205 -1.37 -7.17 -17.32
C ALA A 205 0.15 -7.20 -17.54
N THR A 206 0.75 -6.05 -17.92
CA THR A 206 2.19 -5.92 -18.16
C THR A 206 2.99 -5.91 -16.85
N PHE A 207 2.41 -5.38 -15.78
CA PHE A 207 3.05 -5.15 -14.47
C PHE A 207 2.26 -5.82 -13.35
N SER A 208 2.08 -7.13 -13.43
CA SER A 208 1.33 -7.96 -12.45
C SER A 208 2.23 -8.94 -11.70
N ARG A 209 3.55 -8.69 -11.61
CA ARG A 209 4.51 -9.60 -10.98
C ARG A 209 4.75 -9.21 -9.53
N GLY A 210 4.52 -10.15 -8.61
CA GLY A 210 4.93 -10.02 -7.21
C GLY A 210 4.42 -8.74 -6.54
N GLU A 211 5.32 -7.79 -6.28
CA GLU A 211 5.07 -6.53 -5.59
C GLU A 211 4.80 -5.34 -6.54
N ASP A 212 4.65 -5.60 -7.85
CA ASP A 212 4.34 -4.55 -8.82
C ASP A 212 2.89 -4.07 -8.64
N LEU A 213 2.66 -2.76 -8.72
CA LEU A 213 1.35 -2.15 -8.60
C LEU A 213 1.08 -1.21 -9.77
N ALA A 214 -0.07 -1.41 -10.43
CA ALA A 214 -0.65 -0.45 -11.37
C ALA A 214 -1.88 0.20 -10.72
N ALA A 215 -1.95 1.53 -10.74
CA ALA A 215 -3.03 2.30 -10.14
C ALA A 215 -3.53 3.41 -11.08
N ARG A 216 -4.82 3.75 -10.97
CA ARG A 216 -5.34 5.00 -11.52
C ARG A 216 -5.13 6.11 -10.51
N TYR A 217 -4.29 7.08 -10.88
CA TYR A 217 -3.88 8.15 -9.98
C TYR A 217 -4.91 9.29 -9.94
N GLY A 218 -5.59 9.55 -11.06
CA GLY A 218 -6.71 10.49 -11.16
C GLY A 218 -7.04 10.83 -12.61
N GLY A 219 -8.31 11.03 -12.96
CA GLY A 219 -8.70 11.37 -14.33
C GLY A 219 -8.17 10.39 -15.38
N GLU A 220 -7.29 10.87 -16.23
CA GLU A 220 -6.54 10.11 -17.24
C GLU A 220 -5.12 9.71 -16.81
N GLU A 221 -4.78 9.92 -15.53
CA GLU A 221 -3.47 9.66 -14.99
C GLU A 221 -3.39 8.29 -14.33
N PHE A 222 -2.29 7.58 -14.56
CA PHE A 222 -1.95 6.30 -13.95
C PHE A 222 -0.60 6.38 -13.24
N ALA A 223 -0.39 5.49 -12.29
CA ALA A 223 0.88 5.35 -11.59
C ALA A 223 1.30 3.88 -11.52
N LEU A 224 2.60 3.62 -11.65
CA LEU A 224 3.18 2.30 -11.46
C LEU A 224 4.22 2.37 -10.35
N LEU A 225 4.21 1.36 -9.49
CA LEU A 225 5.22 1.11 -8.49
C LEU A 225 5.79 -0.28 -8.73
N LEU A 226 7.09 -0.36 -9.04
CA LEU A 226 7.71 -1.59 -9.52
C LEU A 226 8.91 -1.94 -8.64
N ALA A 227 8.99 -3.18 -8.20
CA ALA A 227 10.17 -3.70 -7.54
C ALA A 227 11.30 -3.90 -8.57
N GLY A 228 12.49 -3.38 -8.24
CA GLY A 228 13.69 -3.52 -9.07
C GLY A 228 14.06 -2.28 -9.87
N GLY A 229 15.22 -2.36 -10.51
CA GLY A 229 15.83 -1.33 -11.35
C GLY A 229 15.45 -1.46 -12.84
N ASN A 230 16.14 -0.68 -13.69
CA ASN A 230 15.94 -0.59 -15.14
C ASN A 230 14.65 0.13 -15.55
N GLY A 231 14.47 1.35 -15.05
CA GLY A 231 13.33 2.20 -15.37
C GLY A 231 13.12 2.41 -16.87
N ALA A 232 14.19 2.53 -17.65
CA ALA A 232 14.10 2.71 -19.11
C ALA A 232 13.40 1.52 -19.81
N LEU A 233 13.74 0.29 -19.44
CA LEU A 233 13.09 -0.91 -19.98
C LEU A 233 11.61 -0.97 -19.55
N GLN A 234 11.31 -0.61 -18.31
CA GLN A 234 9.93 -0.65 -17.83
C GLN A 234 9.07 0.42 -18.51
N VAL A 235 9.62 1.62 -18.73
CA VAL A 235 8.97 2.69 -19.52
C VAL A 235 8.69 2.21 -20.94
N GLN A 236 9.68 1.58 -21.61
CA GLN A 236 9.49 1.01 -22.94
C GLN A 236 8.34 0.01 -22.98
N ARG A 237 8.27 -0.91 -22.00
CA ARG A 237 7.19 -1.90 -21.90
C ARG A 237 5.83 -1.25 -21.71
N ALA A 238 5.74 -0.16 -20.92
CA ALA A 238 4.49 0.57 -20.72
C ALA A 238 4.02 1.26 -22.01
N LEU A 239 4.92 1.93 -22.71
CA LEU A 239 4.64 2.56 -24.01
C LEU A 239 4.13 1.54 -25.04
N ASP A 240 4.85 0.42 -25.18
CA ASP A 240 4.52 -0.64 -26.12
C ASP A 240 3.18 -1.31 -25.79
N ALA A 241 2.89 -1.53 -24.50
CA ALA A 241 1.64 -2.13 -24.04
C ALA A 241 0.42 -1.26 -24.38
N VAL A 242 0.52 0.05 -24.20
CA VAL A 242 -0.57 0.97 -24.54
C VAL A 242 -0.70 1.08 -26.05
N HIS A 243 0.40 1.21 -26.79
CA HIS A 243 0.36 1.31 -28.25
C HIS A 243 -0.21 0.03 -28.91
N ALA A 244 0.07 -1.15 -28.35
CA ALA A 244 -0.47 -2.43 -28.83
C ALA A 244 -2.00 -2.52 -28.78
N LEU A 245 -2.68 -1.65 -28.01
CA LEU A 245 -4.14 -1.56 -28.00
C LEU A 245 -4.72 -1.03 -29.30
N GLN A 246 -3.94 -0.31 -30.10
CA GLN A 246 -4.34 0.26 -31.40
C GLN A 246 -5.69 1.01 -31.33
N ILE A 247 -5.91 1.79 -30.26
CA ILE A 247 -7.12 2.60 -30.08
C ILE A 247 -6.98 3.84 -30.95
N PRO A 248 -7.81 4.05 -32.01
CA PRO A 248 -7.68 5.20 -32.88
C PRO A 248 -7.86 6.52 -32.13
N HIS A 249 -7.04 7.55 -32.43
CA HIS A 249 -7.18 8.90 -31.88
C HIS A 249 -7.13 9.97 -32.99
N ALA A 250 -8.25 10.18 -33.66
CA ALA A 250 -8.36 11.05 -34.85
C ALA A 250 -8.02 12.53 -34.59
N ARG A 251 -7.93 12.98 -33.33
CA ARG A 251 -7.61 14.34 -32.93
C ARG A 251 -6.29 14.48 -32.19
N SER A 252 -5.47 13.46 -32.19
CA SER A 252 -4.11 13.53 -31.63
C SER A 252 -3.14 14.17 -32.64
N ASP A 253 -2.24 15.01 -32.12
CA ASP A 253 -1.14 15.60 -32.89
C ASP A 253 0.15 14.77 -32.74
N SER A 254 0.19 13.78 -31.82
CA SER A 254 1.39 13.01 -31.50
C SER A 254 1.39 11.59 -32.06
N SER A 255 0.21 11.00 -32.27
CA SER A 255 0.08 9.60 -32.74
C SER A 255 -1.28 9.38 -33.39
N LEU A 256 -1.39 8.44 -34.35
CA LEU A 256 -2.68 7.99 -34.91
C LEU A 256 -3.51 7.18 -33.89
N PHE A 257 -2.88 6.68 -32.87
CA PHE A 257 -3.50 5.89 -31.81
C PHE A 257 -3.33 6.58 -30.46
N VAL A 258 -4.11 6.15 -29.48
CA VAL A 258 -3.93 6.57 -28.09
C VAL A 258 -2.51 6.24 -27.65
N SER A 259 -1.82 7.25 -27.14
CA SER A 259 -0.47 7.18 -26.59
C SER A 259 -0.42 7.71 -25.17
N VAL A 260 0.71 7.52 -24.50
CA VAL A 260 0.93 8.01 -23.14
C VAL A 260 2.26 8.73 -23.03
N SER A 261 2.31 9.72 -22.16
CA SER A 261 3.54 10.33 -21.68
C SER A 261 3.88 9.74 -20.31
N ILE A 262 5.16 9.50 -20.03
CA ILE A 262 5.63 8.83 -18.80
C ILE A 262 6.78 9.62 -18.18
N GLY A 263 6.70 9.85 -16.86
CA GLY A 263 7.82 10.28 -16.05
C GLY A 263 8.23 9.17 -15.08
N ALA A 264 9.48 8.73 -15.10
CA ALA A 264 9.94 7.61 -14.31
C ALA A 264 11.20 7.93 -13.49
N VAL A 265 11.23 7.44 -12.24
CA VAL A 265 12.38 7.55 -11.35
C VAL A 265 12.73 6.15 -10.84
N THR A 266 14.00 5.76 -11.03
CA THR A 266 14.56 4.55 -10.41
C THR A 266 15.51 4.98 -9.28
N THR A 267 15.31 4.42 -8.09
CA THR A 267 16.10 4.79 -6.90
C THR A 267 16.26 3.61 -5.95
N ILE A 268 17.27 3.71 -5.09
CA ILE A 268 17.34 2.96 -3.83
C ILE A 268 16.96 3.94 -2.72
N ALA A 269 15.94 3.59 -1.94
CA ALA A 269 15.52 4.42 -0.82
C ALA A 269 16.64 4.48 0.24
N THR A 270 17.30 5.63 0.37
CA THR A 270 18.35 5.85 1.37
C THR A 270 17.80 6.63 2.58
N PRO A 271 18.45 6.55 3.77
CA PRO A 271 18.11 7.42 4.88
C PRO A 271 18.18 8.90 4.46
N GLY A 272 17.09 9.65 4.67
CA GLY A 272 16.98 11.05 4.25
C GLY A 272 16.35 11.29 2.88
N ALA A 273 16.20 10.25 2.02
CA ALA A 273 15.39 10.35 0.83
C ALA A 273 13.90 10.16 1.16
N SER A 274 13.01 10.87 0.48
CA SER A 274 11.56 10.73 0.67
C SER A 274 10.85 10.24 -0.59
N ALA A 275 9.80 9.45 -0.39
CA ALA A 275 8.92 8.99 -1.47
C ALA A 275 8.26 10.17 -2.20
N ASP A 276 7.90 11.22 -1.47
CA ASP A 276 7.30 12.44 -2.04
C ASP A 276 8.26 13.19 -2.96
N ALA A 277 9.56 13.23 -2.61
CA ALA A 277 10.57 13.83 -3.49
C ALA A 277 10.74 13.03 -4.79
N ALA A 278 10.70 11.69 -4.71
CA ALA A 278 10.74 10.83 -5.90
C ALA A 278 9.48 11.03 -6.77
N LEU A 279 8.31 11.16 -6.13
CA LEU A 279 7.05 11.42 -6.83
C LEU A 279 7.06 12.78 -7.53
N THR A 280 7.54 13.83 -6.86
CA THR A 280 7.70 15.18 -7.43
C THR A 280 8.66 15.18 -8.62
N LEU A 281 9.75 14.40 -8.52
CA LEU A 281 10.69 14.26 -9.64
C LEU A 281 10.06 13.53 -10.82
N ALA A 282 9.28 12.46 -10.59
CA ALA A 282 8.55 11.75 -11.63
C ALA A 282 7.53 12.66 -12.34
N ASP A 283 6.82 13.53 -11.60
CA ASP A 283 5.90 14.51 -12.16
C ASP A 283 6.63 15.52 -13.08
N GLY A 284 7.79 16.03 -12.63
CA GLY A 284 8.62 16.89 -13.46
C GLY A 284 9.10 16.22 -14.76
N LEU A 285 9.41 14.93 -14.72
CA LEU A 285 9.79 14.14 -15.89
C LEU A 285 8.58 13.87 -16.81
N LEU A 286 7.41 13.60 -16.25
CA LEU A 286 6.16 13.49 -17.03
C LEU A 286 5.85 14.80 -17.77
N TYR A 287 6.02 15.93 -17.10
CA TYR A 287 5.89 17.23 -17.73
C TYR A 287 6.88 17.41 -18.90
N ALA A 288 8.14 16.99 -18.72
CA ALA A 288 9.14 17.03 -19.79
C ALA A 288 8.76 16.13 -20.98
N ALA A 289 8.25 14.92 -20.72
CA ALA A 289 7.77 14.00 -21.76
C ALA A 289 6.63 14.64 -22.58
N LYS A 290 5.64 15.25 -21.91
CA LYS A 290 4.54 15.96 -22.58
C LYS A 290 5.03 17.11 -23.48
N HIS A 291 6.02 17.88 -23.03
CA HIS A 291 6.59 19.01 -23.80
C HIS A 291 7.60 18.55 -24.86
N GLY A 292 8.22 17.39 -24.67
CA GLY A 292 9.15 16.81 -25.64
C GLY A 292 8.48 16.19 -26.88
N GLY A 293 7.16 16.23 -26.98
CA GLY A 293 6.40 15.75 -28.15
C GLY A 293 5.44 14.62 -27.86
N ARG A 294 5.28 14.20 -26.57
CA ARG A 294 4.40 13.09 -26.15
C ARG A 294 4.84 11.73 -26.71
N ASP A 295 4.03 10.68 -26.50
CA ASP A 295 4.31 9.30 -26.94
C ASP A 295 5.73 8.85 -26.57
N ARG A 296 6.15 9.16 -25.34
CA ARG A 296 7.50 8.91 -24.80
C ARG A 296 7.54 8.88 -23.29
N GLY A 297 8.67 8.41 -22.76
CA GLY A 297 8.98 8.55 -21.33
C GLY A 297 10.31 9.24 -21.10
N GLU A 298 10.35 10.03 -20.03
CA GLU A 298 11.59 10.59 -19.47
C GLU A 298 11.94 9.84 -18.20
N VAL A 299 13.18 9.38 -18.09
CA VAL A 299 13.66 8.52 -17.01
C VAL A 299 14.81 9.19 -16.30
N HIS A 300 14.82 9.16 -14.98
CA HIS A 300 15.97 9.49 -14.16
C HIS A 300 16.34 8.29 -13.28
N ASP A 301 17.42 7.63 -13.61
CA ASP A 301 18.01 6.59 -12.78
C ASP A 301 18.96 7.25 -11.77
N LEU A 302 18.50 7.36 -10.52
CA LEU A 302 19.28 7.98 -9.43
C LEU A 302 20.38 7.05 -8.90
N ILE A 303 20.35 5.77 -9.24
CA ILE A 303 21.39 4.79 -8.87
C ILE A 303 22.59 4.97 -9.76
N LEU A 304 22.35 5.10 -11.07
CA LEU A 304 23.39 5.29 -12.06
C LEU A 304 23.74 6.77 -12.29
N GLY A 305 22.90 7.70 -11.82
CA GLY A 305 23.02 9.13 -12.10
C GLY A 305 22.68 9.50 -13.55
N GLU A 306 21.97 8.63 -14.25
CA GLU A 306 21.67 8.76 -15.68
C GLU A 306 20.26 9.29 -15.94
N ARG A 307 20.11 10.06 -17.02
CA ARG A 307 18.83 10.46 -17.59
C ARG A 307 18.69 9.97 -19.01
N ALA A 308 17.50 9.50 -19.36
CA ALA A 308 17.23 8.98 -20.69
C ALA A 308 15.81 9.35 -21.15
N SER A 309 15.68 9.71 -22.41
CA SER A 309 14.38 9.75 -23.10
C SER A 309 14.15 8.42 -23.79
N VAL A 310 13.01 7.81 -23.54
CA VAL A 310 12.62 6.50 -24.07
C VAL A 310 11.45 6.71 -25.03
N LEU A 311 11.64 6.24 -26.25
CA LEU A 311 10.58 6.21 -27.26
C LEU A 311 9.99 4.81 -27.34
N ARG A 312 8.75 4.66 -27.81
CA ARG A 312 8.16 3.34 -28.06
C ARG A 312 8.94 2.58 -29.16
N SER A 313 8.87 1.26 -29.14
CA SER A 313 9.46 0.42 -30.17
C SER A 313 8.82 0.72 -31.54
N GLY A 314 9.64 1.05 -32.54
CA GLY A 314 9.17 1.35 -33.91
C GLY A 314 8.67 2.79 -34.14
N ALA A 315 8.97 3.74 -33.27
CA ALA A 315 8.65 5.15 -33.44
C ALA A 315 9.53 5.89 -34.48
N GLY A 316 10.29 5.18 -35.30
CA GLY A 316 11.06 5.73 -36.40
C GLY A 316 10.36 5.49 -37.73
N GLU A 317 9.72 6.52 -38.28
CA GLU A 317 9.16 6.73 -39.61
C GLU A 317 7.65 6.99 -39.58
N ILE A 318 7.28 8.28 -39.46
CA ILE A 318 6.00 8.75 -40.01
C ILE A 318 6.26 8.89 -41.52
N PRO A 319 5.61 8.12 -42.43
CA PRO A 319 5.68 8.40 -43.84
C PRO A 319 5.06 9.80 -44.09
N SER A 320 5.83 10.63 -44.74
CA SER A 320 5.45 11.96 -45.23
C SER A 320 4.24 11.94 -46.16
#